data_1f99f5ffcdddc965af3aa6035c6df5f6
#
_entry.id   1f99f5ffcdddc965af3aa6035c6df5f6
#
_cell.length_a   1.000
_cell.length_b   1.000
_cell.length_c   1.000
_cell.angle_alpha   90.00
_cell.angle_beta   90.00
_cell.angle_gamma   90.00
#
_symmetry.space_group_name_H-M   'P 1'
#
loop_
_entity.id
_entity.type
_entity.pdbx_description
1 polymer ?
#
loop_
_entity_poly.entity_id
_entity_poly.type
_entity_poly.pdbx_seq_one_letter_code
_entity_poly.pdbx_strand_id
1 'polypeptide(L)'
;MNQPVDTGPPAATRFADLTPAAAAIWAKSADQGGHGLLAHMLDVAAVAERLMARESAAMLPWAAQAFGLASQDAQRALAALAGLHDIGKAIAGFQAKWPAGKVADAAAGLTFSPALEVQDAHDRASAIELANLLAPYAGEVGRGGALAQAVAAHHGYVFLSTELQNARRPGETLVWRNARQELFDRYWSTLRPVIIGSDAPSLTALCWLAGLTSVSDWIGCNIEWFAVGERH
;
A
#
# COMPACT_ATOMS: atom_id res chain seq x y z
N MET A 1 11.31 35.60 -15.27
CA MET A 1 11.03 34.63 -16.35
C MET A 1 10.48 33.39 -15.68
N ASN A 2 9.14 33.19 -15.75
CA ASN A 2 8.51 31.97 -15.25
C ASN A 2 8.78 30.86 -16.26
N GLN A 3 9.48 29.81 -15.85
CA GLN A 3 9.57 28.58 -16.62
C GLN A 3 8.16 27.96 -16.69
N PRO A 4 7.72 27.44 -17.83
CA PRO A 4 6.46 26.71 -17.91
C PRO A 4 6.51 25.48 -17.02
N VAL A 5 5.51 25.30 -16.19
CA VAL A 5 5.30 24.06 -15.42
C VAL A 5 5.09 22.96 -16.45
N ASP A 6 5.99 22.00 -16.51
CA ASP A 6 5.85 20.80 -17.33
C ASP A 6 4.59 20.05 -16.86
N THR A 7 3.50 20.24 -17.55
CA THR A 7 2.29 19.44 -17.42
C THR A 7 2.55 18.14 -18.16
N GLY A 8 3.27 17.24 -17.52
CA GLY A 8 3.48 15.89 -18.03
C GLY A 8 2.14 15.21 -18.37
N PRO A 9 2.16 14.17 -19.22
CA PRO A 9 0.95 13.50 -19.70
C PRO A 9 0.06 13.05 -18.53
N PRO A 10 -1.28 13.08 -18.71
CA PRO A 10 -2.22 12.76 -17.63
C PRO A 10 -1.94 11.38 -17.04
N ALA A 11 -2.17 11.24 -15.74
CA ALA A 11 -1.84 10.07 -14.93
C ALA A 11 -2.30 8.72 -15.51
N ALA A 12 -3.35 8.71 -16.34
CA ALA A 12 -3.90 7.53 -16.99
C ALA A 12 -2.87 6.73 -17.83
N THR A 13 -1.86 7.40 -18.42
CA THR A 13 -0.83 6.71 -19.20
C THR A 13 0.16 5.90 -18.35
N ARG A 14 0.28 6.18 -17.07
CA ARG A 14 1.22 5.47 -16.18
C ARG A 14 0.73 4.07 -15.77
N PHE A 15 -0.56 3.83 -15.84
CA PHE A 15 -1.17 2.53 -15.51
C PHE A 15 -1.26 1.59 -16.70
N ALA A 16 -1.18 2.12 -17.93
CA ALA A 16 -1.25 1.34 -19.16
C ALA A 16 -0.08 0.34 -19.34
N ASP A 17 1.00 0.51 -18.59
CA ASP A 17 2.20 -0.35 -18.69
C ASP A 17 2.20 -1.53 -17.70
N LEU A 18 1.13 -1.74 -16.93
CA LEU A 18 1.04 -2.90 -16.03
C LEU A 18 0.79 -4.18 -16.82
N THR A 19 1.38 -5.29 -16.35
CA THR A 19 1.00 -6.60 -16.87
C THR A 19 -0.49 -6.88 -16.61
N PRO A 20 -1.15 -7.71 -17.44
CA PRO A 20 -2.56 -8.05 -17.21
C PRO A 20 -2.84 -8.56 -15.80
N ALA A 21 -1.94 -9.34 -15.22
CA ALA A 21 -2.07 -9.86 -13.86
C ALA A 21 -2.03 -8.75 -12.81
N ALA A 22 -1.11 -7.80 -12.92
CA ALA A 22 -1.02 -6.67 -11.98
C ALA A 22 -2.21 -5.72 -12.16
N ALA A 23 -2.60 -5.42 -13.40
CA ALA A 23 -3.73 -4.56 -13.72
C ALA A 23 -5.09 -5.13 -13.24
N ALA A 24 -5.22 -6.45 -13.16
CA ALA A 24 -6.45 -7.09 -12.70
C ALA A 24 -6.69 -6.98 -11.20
N ILE A 25 -5.65 -6.74 -10.38
CA ILE A 25 -5.77 -6.73 -8.91
C ILE A 25 -6.58 -5.51 -8.45
N TRP A 26 -7.68 -5.78 -7.76
CA TRP A 26 -8.61 -4.78 -7.25
C TRP A 26 -8.47 -4.56 -5.74
N ALA A 27 -8.81 -3.37 -5.26
CA ALA A 27 -8.89 -3.00 -3.84
C ALA A 27 -10.33 -2.90 -3.35
N LYS A 28 -11.24 -2.40 -4.19
CA LYS A 28 -12.67 -2.25 -3.90
C LYS A 28 -13.48 -2.84 -5.05
N SER A 29 -14.61 -3.46 -4.74
CA SER A 29 -15.56 -3.98 -5.73
C SER A 29 -16.92 -3.32 -5.57
N ALA A 30 -17.61 -3.12 -6.70
CA ALA A 30 -18.99 -2.69 -6.77
C ALA A 30 -19.72 -3.54 -7.82
N ASP A 31 -21.04 -3.41 -7.90
CA ASP A 31 -21.88 -4.21 -8.81
C ASP A 31 -21.45 -4.09 -10.29
N GLN A 32 -20.92 -2.94 -10.69
CA GLN A 32 -20.58 -2.60 -12.05
C GLN A 32 -19.06 -2.51 -12.31
N GLY A 33 -18.20 -2.88 -11.38
CA GLY A 33 -16.76 -2.78 -11.58
C GLY A 33 -15.92 -2.89 -10.32
N GLY A 34 -14.62 -2.73 -10.48
CA GLY A 34 -13.63 -2.74 -9.39
C GLY A 34 -12.71 -1.53 -9.46
N HIS A 35 -12.28 -1.04 -8.32
CA HIS A 35 -11.24 -0.03 -8.22
C HIS A 35 -9.89 -0.71 -8.06
N GLY A 36 -8.95 -0.43 -8.94
CA GLY A 36 -7.63 -1.06 -8.96
C GLY A 36 -6.82 -0.79 -7.69
N LEU A 37 -6.03 -1.77 -7.27
CA LEU A 37 -5.26 -1.67 -6.03
C LEU A 37 -4.23 -0.53 -6.07
N LEU A 38 -3.55 -0.32 -7.20
CA LEU A 38 -2.59 0.76 -7.35
C LEU A 38 -3.24 2.14 -7.20
N ALA A 39 -4.41 2.34 -7.83
CA ALA A 39 -5.16 3.59 -7.72
C ALA A 39 -5.56 3.84 -6.26
N HIS A 40 -6.10 2.83 -5.58
CA HIS A 40 -6.48 2.93 -4.16
C HIS A 40 -5.29 3.30 -3.26
N MET A 41 -4.15 2.66 -3.45
CA MET A 41 -2.94 3.00 -2.69
C MET A 41 -2.50 4.45 -2.92
N LEU A 42 -2.61 4.96 -4.16
CA LEU A 42 -2.29 6.35 -4.48
C LEU A 42 -3.32 7.33 -3.89
N ASP A 43 -4.62 6.98 -3.90
CA ASP A 43 -5.68 7.78 -3.26
C ASP A 43 -5.38 7.96 -1.78
N VAL A 44 -5.08 6.87 -1.07
CA VAL A 44 -4.78 6.91 0.37
C VAL A 44 -3.49 7.66 0.66
N ALA A 45 -2.45 7.53 -0.17
CA ALA A 45 -1.24 8.33 -0.06
C ALA A 45 -1.52 9.83 -0.22
N ALA A 46 -2.35 10.22 -1.21
CA ALA A 46 -2.72 11.61 -1.43
C ALA A 46 -3.52 12.17 -0.25
N VAL A 47 -4.42 11.38 0.34
CA VAL A 47 -5.15 11.76 1.56
C VAL A 47 -4.18 11.97 2.72
N ALA A 48 -3.26 11.03 2.98
CA ALA A 48 -2.26 11.14 4.04
C ALA A 48 -1.40 12.40 3.88
N GLU A 49 -0.95 12.69 2.66
CA GLU A 49 -0.19 13.90 2.34
C GLU A 49 -0.98 15.17 2.68
N ARG A 50 -2.27 15.21 2.32
CA ARG A 50 -3.15 16.35 2.59
C ARG A 50 -3.49 16.50 4.06
N LEU A 51 -3.66 15.42 4.79
CA LEU A 51 -3.86 15.47 6.24
C LEU A 51 -2.63 16.07 6.92
N MET A 52 -1.43 15.57 6.64
CA MET A 52 -0.20 16.12 7.21
C MET A 52 0.05 17.58 6.85
N ALA A 53 -0.32 18.02 5.65
CA ALA A 53 -0.20 19.42 5.24
C ALA A 53 -1.16 20.37 6.00
N ARG A 54 -2.18 19.84 6.69
CA ARG A 54 -3.16 20.61 7.49
C ARG A 54 -2.94 20.50 8.99
N GLU A 55 -2.04 19.64 9.42
CA GLU A 55 -1.66 19.49 10.82
C GLU A 55 -0.93 20.74 11.35
N SER A 56 -0.73 20.78 12.67
CA SER A 56 0.03 21.86 13.29
C SER A 56 1.45 21.94 12.72
N ALA A 57 2.01 23.16 12.68
CA ALA A 57 3.37 23.39 12.18
C ALA A 57 4.45 22.57 12.92
N ALA A 58 4.15 22.06 14.12
CA ALA A 58 5.06 21.23 14.90
C ALA A 58 4.97 19.74 14.54
N MET A 59 3.88 19.27 13.92
CA MET A 59 3.65 17.83 13.71
C MET A 59 4.62 17.22 12.69
N LEU A 60 4.78 17.84 11.54
CA LEU A 60 5.67 17.31 10.50
C LEU A 60 7.15 17.31 10.91
N PRO A 61 7.70 18.37 11.56
CA PRO A 61 9.05 18.30 12.13
C PRO A 61 9.22 17.21 13.19
N TRP A 62 8.22 17.03 14.07
CA TRP A 62 8.23 15.94 15.04
C TRP A 62 8.24 14.57 14.33
N ALA A 63 7.37 14.37 13.36
CA ALA A 63 7.33 13.10 12.61
C ALA A 63 8.64 12.84 11.86
N ALA A 64 9.21 13.86 11.21
CA ALA A 64 10.51 13.75 10.55
C ALA A 64 11.59 13.25 11.53
N GLN A 65 11.68 13.88 12.70
CA GLN A 65 12.61 13.47 13.75
C GLN A 65 12.32 12.06 14.26
N ALA A 66 11.05 11.75 14.57
CA ALA A 66 10.63 10.47 15.15
C ALA A 66 10.87 9.27 14.22
N PHE A 67 10.87 9.51 12.91
CA PHE A 67 11.19 8.52 11.88
C PHE A 67 12.61 8.64 11.34
N GLY A 68 13.44 9.54 11.84
CA GLY A 68 14.80 9.75 11.35
C GLY A 68 14.86 10.15 9.88
N LEU A 69 13.89 10.92 9.40
CA LEU A 69 13.76 11.36 8.00
C LEU A 69 14.23 12.81 7.85
N ALA A 70 14.75 13.17 6.68
CA ALA A 70 14.99 14.55 6.36
C ALA A 70 13.65 15.32 6.26
N SER A 71 13.59 16.54 6.80
CA SER A 71 12.34 17.29 6.91
C SER A 71 11.64 17.52 5.56
N GLN A 72 12.40 17.74 4.49
CA GLN A 72 11.87 17.93 3.13
C GLN A 72 11.26 16.65 2.54
N ASP A 73 11.65 15.47 3.04
CA ASP A 73 11.20 14.18 2.50
C ASP A 73 10.10 13.53 3.36
N ALA A 74 9.98 13.95 4.62
CA ALA A 74 9.15 13.29 5.62
C ALA A 74 7.67 13.18 5.20
N GLN A 75 7.07 14.25 4.70
CA GLN A 75 5.66 14.25 4.29
C GLN A 75 5.41 13.22 3.20
N ARG A 76 6.22 13.22 2.15
CA ARG A 76 6.10 12.26 1.04
C ARG A 76 6.38 10.84 1.49
N ALA A 77 7.41 10.63 2.30
CA ALA A 77 7.80 9.31 2.80
C ALA A 77 6.68 8.68 3.65
N LEU A 78 6.11 9.44 4.59
CA LEU A 78 5.05 8.97 5.48
C LEU A 78 3.72 8.77 4.73
N ALA A 79 3.40 9.65 3.77
CA ALA A 79 2.26 9.47 2.89
C ALA A 79 2.39 8.19 2.04
N ALA A 80 3.57 7.96 1.46
CA ALA A 80 3.83 6.76 0.68
C ALA A 80 3.75 5.48 1.54
N LEU A 81 4.22 5.51 2.77
CA LEU A 81 4.05 4.38 3.68
C LEU A 81 2.57 4.11 3.98
N ALA A 82 1.79 5.15 4.33
CA ALA A 82 0.37 5.00 4.62
C ALA A 82 -0.41 4.39 3.43
N GLY A 83 -0.12 4.82 2.20
CA GLY A 83 -0.79 4.30 1.01
C GLY A 83 -0.55 2.81 0.72
N LEU A 84 0.54 2.23 1.25
CA LEU A 84 0.86 0.81 1.07
C LEU A 84 0.04 -0.15 1.95
N HIS A 85 -0.85 0.35 2.80
CA HIS A 85 -1.58 -0.43 3.81
C HIS A 85 -2.27 -1.68 3.24
N ASP A 86 -2.75 -1.60 2.04
CA ASP A 86 -3.58 -2.61 1.37
C ASP A 86 -2.83 -3.47 0.33
N ILE A 87 -1.50 -3.40 0.25
CA ILE A 87 -0.73 -4.22 -0.70
C ILE A 87 -1.01 -5.72 -0.52
N GLY A 88 -1.38 -6.15 0.68
CA GLY A 88 -1.80 -7.50 0.99
C GLY A 88 -3.13 -7.93 0.35
N LYS A 89 -3.90 -7.03 -0.26
CA LYS A 89 -5.04 -7.39 -1.11
C LYS A 89 -4.61 -8.12 -2.38
N ALA A 90 -3.34 -7.99 -2.80
CA ALA A 90 -2.76 -8.73 -3.91
C ALA A 90 -2.45 -10.20 -3.54
N ILE A 91 -3.45 -10.94 -3.06
CA ILE A 91 -3.41 -12.36 -2.72
C ILE A 91 -4.67 -13.08 -3.20
N ALA A 92 -4.56 -14.35 -3.52
CA ALA A 92 -5.66 -15.15 -4.05
C ALA A 92 -6.88 -15.15 -3.10
N GLY A 93 -6.66 -15.26 -1.79
CA GLY A 93 -7.75 -15.30 -0.80
C GLY A 93 -8.57 -14.03 -0.76
N PHE A 94 -7.93 -12.86 -0.84
CA PHE A 94 -8.67 -11.60 -0.90
C PHE A 94 -9.39 -11.42 -2.25
N GLN A 95 -8.69 -11.66 -3.36
CA GLN A 95 -9.25 -11.50 -4.69
C GLN A 95 -10.41 -12.48 -4.99
N ALA A 96 -10.44 -13.64 -4.34
CA ALA A 96 -11.54 -14.59 -4.44
C ALA A 96 -12.87 -14.10 -3.80
N LYS A 97 -12.84 -13.06 -2.95
CA LYS A 97 -14.05 -12.49 -2.31
C LYS A 97 -15.03 -11.84 -3.30
N TRP A 98 -14.56 -11.49 -4.49
CA TRP A 98 -15.39 -10.97 -5.56
C TRP A 98 -15.47 -11.95 -6.73
N PRO A 99 -16.51 -12.80 -6.81
CA PRO A 99 -16.59 -13.89 -7.79
C PRO A 99 -16.52 -13.41 -9.24
N ALA A 100 -17.18 -12.30 -9.57
CA ALA A 100 -17.12 -11.74 -10.93
C ALA A 100 -15.71 -11.26 -11.28
N GLY A 101 -15.01 -10.66 -10.32
CA GLY A 101 -13.62 -10.25 -10.45
C GLY A 101 -12.68 -11.44 -10.63
N LYS A 102 -12.85 -12.51 -9.86
CA LYS A 102 -12.04 -13.73 -9.93
C LYS A 102 -11.99 -14.34 -11.33
N VAL A 103 -13.09 -14.29 -12.07
CA VAL A 103 -13.13 -14.78 -13.47
C VAL A 103 -12.18 -13.96 -14.37
N ALA A 104 -12.23 -12.63 -14.24
CA ALA A 104 -11.35 -11.75 -15.01
C ALA A 104 -9.89 -11.90 -14.54
N ASP A 105 -9.65 -12.06 -13.25
CA ASP A 105 -8.32 -12.28 -12.66
C ASP A 105 -7.68 -13.57 -13.19
N ALA A 106 -8.47 -14.66 -13.27
CA ALA A 106 -8.01 -15.93 -13.83
C ALA A 106 -7.69 -15.80 -15.33
N ALA A 107 -8.50 -15.05 -16.08
CA ALA A 107 -8.24 -14.75 -17.50
C ALA A 107 -6.98 -13.90 -17.69
N ALA A 108 -6.62 -13.05 -16.72
CA ALA A 108 -5.38 -12.28 -16.68
C ALA A 108 -4.14 -13.11 -16.24
N GLY A 109 -4.32 -14.39 -15.91
CA GLY A 109 -3.27 -15.32 -15.56
C GLY A 109 -3.05 -15.53 -14.05
N LEU A 110 -3.85 -14.89 -13.18
CA LEU A 110 -3.80 -15.12 -11.74
C LEU A 110 -4.38 -16.51 -11.41
N THR A 111 -3.72 -17.23 -10.50
CA THR A 111 -4.06 -18.61 -10.17
C THR A 111 -4.77 -18.70 -8.84
N PHE A 112 -5.82 -19.51 -8.76
CA PHE A 112 -6.61 -19.74 -7.56
C PHE A 112 -6.60 -21.21 -7.19
N SER A 113 -6.59 -21.48 -5.89
CA SER A 113 -6.78 -22.84 -5.36
C SER A 113 -7.43 -22.75 -3.98
N PRO A 114 -8.16 -23.78 -3.53
CA PRO A 114 -8.78 -23.79 -2.21
C PRO A 114 -7.78 -23.49 -1.07
N ALA A 115 -6.55 -24.00 -1.18
CA ALA A 115 -5.51 -23.77 -0.17
C ALA A 115 -5.04 -22.31 -0.09
N LEU A 116 -5.07 -21.56 -1.20
CA LEU A 116 -4.72 -20.16 -1.24
C LEU A 116 -5.90 -19.26 -0.86
N GLU A 117 -7.11 -19.67 -1.22
CA GLU A 117 -8.33 -18.88 -1.00
C GLU A 117 -8.74 -18.78 0.47
N VAL A 118 -8.37 -19.75 1.33
CA VAL A 118 -8.62 -19.69 2.78
C VAL A 118 -7.75 -18.66 3.50
N GLN A 119 -6.71 -18.17 2.86
CA GLN A 119 -5.78 -17.15 3.39
C GLN A 119 -6.19 -15.76 2.88
N ASP A 120 -7.24 -15.19 3.47
CA ASP A 120 -7.90 -13.98 2.96
C ASP A 120 -7.68 -12.70 3.79
N ALA A 121 -6.92 -12.79 4.89
CA ALA A 121 -6.60 -11.67 5.76
C ALA A 121 -5.53 -10.76 5.13
N HIS A 122 -6.00 -9.74 4.39
CA HIS A 122 -5.13 -8.83 3.64
C HIS A 122 -4.23 -7.98 4.53
N ASP A 123 -4.67 -7.61 5.72
CA ASP A 123 -3.90 -6.87 6.71
C ASP A 123 -2.65 -7.65 7.18
N ARG A 124 -2.83 -8.93 7.54
CA ARG A 124 -1.70 -9.84 7.85
C ARG A 124 -0.78 -10.04 6.64
N ALA A 125 -1.38 -10.19 5.46
CA ALA A 125 -0.62 -10.28 4.22
C ALA A 125 0.18 -8.99 3.97
N SER A 126 -0.41 -7.80 4.21
CA SER A 126 0.30 -6.51 4.12
C SER A 126 1.51 -6.49 5.07
N ALA A 127 1.36 -6.89 6.33
CA ALA A 127 2.46 -6.91 7.29
C ALA A 127 3.64 -7.79 6.82
N ILE A 128 3.35 -8.96 6.23
CA ILE A 128 4.37 -9.89 5.73
C ILE A 128 5.05 -9.35 4.47
N GLU A 129 4.24 -8.94 3.49
CA GLU A 129 4.75 -8.54 2.18
C GLU A 129 5.50 -7.22 2.25
N LEU A 130 4.99 -6.23 2.99
CA LEU A 130 5.68 -4.96 3.16
C LEU A 130 7.03 -5.10 3.87
N ALA A 131 7.16 -5.99 4.84
CA ALA A 131 8.44 -6.23 5.50
C ALA A 131 9.53 -6.63 4.48
N ASN A 132 9.16 -7.46 3.49
CA ASN A 132 10.05 -7.88 2.41
C ASN A 132 10.28 -6.77 1.38
N LEU A 133 9.21 -6.12 0.93
CA LEU A 133 9.26 -5.07 -0.10
C LEU A 133 10.01 -3.81 0.36
N LEU A 134 9.88 -3.45 1.64
CA LEU A 134 10.56 -2.28 2.23
C LEU A 134 12.01 -2.57 2.65
N ALA A 135 12.43 -3.82 2.78
CA ALA A 135 13.78 -4.16 3.24
C ALA A 135 14.90 -3.46 2.45
N PRO A 136 14.86 -3.35 1.11
CA PRO A 136 15.89 -2.64 0.34
C PRO A 136 15.95 -1.14 0.58
N TYR A 137 14.89 -0.54 1.10
CA TYR A 137 14.71 0.91 1.24
C TYR A 137 14.78 1.43 2.67
N ALA A 138 14.63 0.54 3.66
CA ALA A 138 14.51 0.94 5.06
C ALA A 138 15.84 1.25 5.75
N GLY A 139 16.97 0.81 5.18
CA GLY A 139 18.31 0.99 5.74
C GLY A 139 18.62 -0.06 6.80
N GLU A 140 18.23 0.15 8.04
CA GLU A 140 18.58 -0.73 9.15
C GLU A 140 17.74 -2.01 9.22
N VAL A 141 18.37 -3.09 9.69
CA VAL A 141 17.72 -4.39 9.90
C VAL A 141 16.58 -4.25 10.93
N GLY A 142 15.40 -4.75 10.55
CA GLY A 142 14.19 -4.68 11.39
C GLY A 142 13.33 -3.43 11.21
N ARG A 143 13.88 -2.32 10.73
CA ARG A 143 13.12 -1.08 10.49
C ARG A 143 11.99 -1.29 9.49
N GLY A 144 12.26 -1.96 8.35
CA GLY A 144 11.23 -2.29 7.35
C GLY A 144 10.09 -3.11 7.94
N GLY A 145 10.39 -4.07 8.82
CA GLY A 145 9.39 -4.87 9.52
C GLY A 145 8.53 -4.03 10.49
N ALA A 146 9.16 -3.11 11.24
CA ALA A 146 8.42 -2.22 12.15
C ALA A 146 7.48 -1.27 11.39
N LEU A 147 7.94 -0.68 10.29
CA LEU A 147 7.11 0.16 9.41
C LEU A 147 5.96 -0.64 8.79
N ALA A 148 6.24 -1.85 8.30
CA ALA A 148 5.23 -2.75 7.73
C ALA A 148 4.12 -3.09 8.74
N GLN A 149 4.50 -3.40 9.98
CA GLN A 149 3.55 -3.67 11.05
C GLN A 149 2.69 -2.44 11.39
N ALA A 150 3.28 -1.25 11.46
CA ALA A 150 2.53 -0.02 11.75
C ALA A 150 1.52 0.29 10.64
N VAL A 151 1.91 0.16 9.39
CA VAL A 151 1.04 0.39 8.22
C VAL A 151 -0.08 -0.66 8.15
N ALA A 152 0.24 -1.94 8.40
CA ALA A 152 -0.75 -3.02 8.41
C ALA A 152 -1.71 -2.95 9.60
N ALA A 153 -1.36 -2.20 10.66
CA ALA A 153 -2.21 -2.01 11.85
C ALA A 153 -3.38 -1.01 11.64
N HIS A 154 -3.67 -0.60 10.41
CA HIS A 154 -4.72 0.38 10.08
C HIS A 154 -6.14 -0.03 10.53
N HIS A 155 -6.38 -1.32 10.79
CA HIS A 155 -7.59 -1.82 11.44
C HIS A 155 -7.53 -1.82 12.99
N GLY A 156 -6.49 -1.22 13.58
CA GLY A 156 -6.34 -1.09 15.04
C GLY A 156 -5.72 -2.32 15.72
N TYR A 157 -5.12 -3.23 14.98
CA TYR A 157 -4.54 -4.46 15.49
C TYR A 157 -3.09 -4.65 15.00
N VAL A 158 -2.18 -5.00 15.93
CA VAL A 158 -0.78 -5.34 15.65
C VAL A 158 -0.61 -6.86 15.78
N PHE A 159 -0.01 -7.48 14.77
CA PHE A 159 0.08 -8.93 14.68
C PHE A 159 1.24 -9.50 15.51
N LEU A 160 0.99 -10.61 16.19
CA LEU A 160 2.03 -11.40 16.82
C LEU A 160 2.86 -12.14 15.75
N SER A 161 4.13 -12.40 16.07
CA SER A 161 5.01 -13.14 15.15
C SER A 161 4.46 -14.51 14.75
N THR A 162 3.76 -15.19 15.66
CA THR A 162 3.10 -16.48 15.39
C THR A 162 1.95 -16.35 14.40
N GLU A 163 1.18 -15.26 14.46
CA GLU A 163 0.09 -15.00 13.52
C GLU A 163 0.62 -14.73 12.11
N LEU A 164 1.74 -13.99 12.00
CA LEU A 164 2.40 -13.75 10.73
C LEU A 164 3.00 -15.02 10.15
N GLN A 165 3.59 -15.90 10.97
CA GLN A 165 4.10 -17.20 10.53
C GLN A 165 2.98 -18.08 9.97
N ASN A 166 1.83 -18.11 10.63
CA ASN A 166 0.65 -18.90 10.21
C ASN A 166 -0.02 -18.33 8.95
N ALA A 167 0.18 -17.06 8.66
CA ALA A 167 -0.39 -16.41 7.47
C ALA A 167 0.53 -16.49 6.23
N ARG A 168 1.65 -17.23 6.30
CA ARG A 168 2.49 -17.48 5.13
C ARG A 168 1.76 -18.34 4.11
N ARG A 169 2.01 -18.08 2.85
CA ARG A 169 1.34 -18.73 1.70
C ARG A 169 2.35 -19.60 0.90
N PRO A 170 2.75 -20.77 1.43
CA PRO A 170 3.81 -21.59 0.81
C PRO A 170 3.48 -22.07 -0.60
N GLY A 171 2.19 -22.13 -0.96
CA GLY A 171 1.73 -22.51 -2.31
C GLY A 171 1.50 -21.35 -3.27
N GLU A 172 1.81 -20.12 -2.87
CA GLU A 172 1.61 -18.95 -3.73
C GLU A 172 2.52 -19.00 -4.95
N THR A 173 1.92 -18.84 -6.14
CA THR A 173 2.66 -18.91 -7.41
C THR A 173 3.47 -17.65 -7.68
N LEU A 174 4.43 -17.75 -8.61
CA LEU A 174 5.24 -16.62 -9.05
C LEU A 174 4.40 -15.48 -9.64
N VAL A 175 3.26 -15.79 -10.27
CA VAL A 175 2.39 -14.79 -10.89
C VAL A 175 1.87 -13.81 -9.84
N TRP A 176 1.40 -14.29 -8.68
CA TRP A 176 0.96 -13.44 -7.57
C TRP A 176 2.09 -12.57 -7.03
N ARG A 177 3.25 -13.17 -6.80
CA ARG A 177 4.43 -12.45 -6.29
C ARG A 177 4.90 -11.37 -7.26
N ASN A 178 4.98 -11.70 -8.55
CA ASN A 178 5.42 -10.76 -9.58
C ASN A 178 4.41 -9.62 -9.75
N ALA A 179 3.11 -9.91 -9.78
CA ALA A 179 2.08 -8.88 -9.89
C ALA A 179 2.10 -7.92 -8.68
N ARG A 180 2.27 -8.43 -7.47
CA ARG A 180 2.41 -7.64 -6.25
C ARG A 180 3.68 -6.79 -6.26
N GLN A 181 4.82 -7.38 -6.66
CA GLN A 181 6.07 -6.65 -6.82
C GLN A 181 5.95 -5.52 -7.84
N GLU A 182 5.32 -5.78 -8.99
CA GLU A 182 5.11 -4.79 -10.03
C GLU A 182 4.25 -3.62 -9.56
N LEU A 183 3.15 -3.90 -8.83
CA LEU A 183 2.31 -2.86 -8.21
C LEU A 183 3.11 -2.01 -7.23
N PHE A 184 3.91 -2.65 -6.38
CA PHE A 184 4.80 -1.95 -5.45
C PHE A 184 5.81 -1.09 -6.19
N ASP A 185 6.51 -1.62 -7.18
CA ASP A 185 7.54 -0.90 -7.95
C ASP A 185 6.96 0.30 -8.68
N ARG A 186 5.77 0.14 -9.27
CA ARG A 186 5.05 1.22 -9.93
C ARG A 186 4.64 2.31 -8.93
N TYR A 187 4.07 1.93 -7.81
CA TYR A 187 3.71 2.84 -6.73
C TYR A 187 4.95 3.59 -6.21
N TRP A 188 6.01 2.87 -5.90
CA TRP A 188 7.25 3.41 -5.35
C TRP A 188 7.94 4.35 -6.31
N SER A 189 8.04 3.99 -7.59
CA SER A 189 8.63 4.84 -8.62
C SER A 189 7.80 6.10 -8.91
N THR A 190 6.49 6.06 -8.67
CA THR A 190 5.60 7.23 -8.83
C THR A 190 5.83 8.25 -7.71
N LEU A 191 5.87 7.81 -6.46
CA LEU A 191 5.99 8.70 -5.30
C LEU A 191 7.44 9.01 -4.94
N ARG A 192 8.38 8.12 -5.26
CA ARG A 192 9.82 8.25 -4.99
C ARG A 192 10.12 8.65 -3.54
N PRO A 193 9.58 7.94 -2.54
CA PRO A 193 9.81 8.28 -1.16
C PRO A 193 11.23 7.90 -0.73
N VAL A 194 11.78 8.67 0.20
CA VAL A 194 13.06 8.36 0.86
C VAL A 194 12.74 8.00 2.31
N ILE A 195 12.84 6.71 2.65
CA ILE A 195 12.52 6.17 3.99
C ILE A 195 13.73 5.67 4.76
N ILE A 196 14.93 5.87 4.20
CA ILE A 196 16.18 5.46 4.85
C ILE A 196 16.35 6.25 6.15
N GLY A 197 16.55 5.54 7.25
CA GLY A 197 16.81 6.11 8.56
C GLY A 197 17.76 5.22 9.36
N SER A 198 18.42 5.82 10.36
CA SER A 198 19.45 5.15 11.16
C SER A 198 18.90 4.21 12.24
N ASP A 199 17.69 4.49 12.72
CA ASP A 199 17.14 3.78 13.88
C ASP A 199 15.71 3.27 13.61
N ALA A 200 15.31 2.24 14.34
CA ALA A 200 13.91 1.82 14.36
C ALA A 200 13.05 2.91 15.02
N PRO A 201 11.90 3.31 14.41
CA PRO A 201 11.03 4.30 15.02
C PRO A 201 10.51 3.82 16.40
N SER A 202 10.29 4.78 17.31
CA SER A 202 9.68 4.47 18.59
C SER A 202 8.26 3.92 18.46
N LEU A 203 7.77 3.21 19.48
CA LEU A 203 6.39 2.72 19.50
C LEU A 203 5.38 3.86 19.31
N THR A 204 5.62 5.04 19.92
CA THR A 204 4.77 6.22 19.74
C THR A 204 4.71 6.66 18.29
N ALA A 205 5.84 6.68 17.59
CA ALA A 205 5.88 7.01 16.17
C ALA A 205 5.13 5.97 15.33
N LEU A 206 5.32 4.69 15.60
CA LEU A 206 4.63 3.60 14.90
C LEU A 206 3.11 3.66 15.11
N CYS A 207 2.64 3.92 16.35
CA CYS A 207 1.22 4.11 16.64
C CYS A 207 0.65 5.33 15.92
N TRP A 208 1.41 6.42 15.83
CA TRP A 208 1.00 7.61 15.06
C TRP A 208 0.87 7.30 13.58
N LEU A 209 1.83 6.56 12.99
CA LEU A 209 1.75 6.14 11.59
C LEU A 209 0.54 5.23 11.34
N ALA A 210 0.25 4.29 12.25
CA ALA A 210 -0.94 3.45 12.17
C ALA A 210 -2.23 4.30 12.18
N GLY A 211 -2.30 5.30 13.06
CA GLY A 211 -3.44 6.25 13.12
C GLY A 211 -3.57 7.09 11.85
N LEU A 212 -2.48 7.65 11.33
CA LEU A 212 -2.48 8.36 10.04
C LEU A 212 -2.99 7.45 8.92
N THR A 213 -2.51 6.20 8.87
CA THR A 213 -2.92 5.21 7.87
C THR A 213 -4.41 4.91 7.98
N SER A 214 -4.92 4.64 9.19
CA SER A 214 -6.35 4.34 9.43
C SER A 214 -7.26 5.48 8.97
N VAL A 215 -6.95 6.72 9.35
CA VAL A 215 -7.76 7.89 8.96
C VAL A 215 -7.68 8.12 7.45
N SER A 216 -6.49 7.95 6.86
CA SER A 216 -6.31 8.11 5.42
C SER A 216 -7.07 7.07 4.62
N ASP A 217 -7.09 5.82 5.10
CA ASP A 217 -7.86 4.74 4.48
C ASP A 217 -9.37 5.01 4.58
N TRP A 218 -9.90 5.39 5.75
CA TRP A 218 -11.32 5.71 5.89
C TRP A 218 -11.78 6.80 4.92
N ILE A 219 -10.97 7.84 4.73
CA ILE A 219 -11.25 8.91 3.78
C ILE A 219 -11.10 8.40 2.34
N GLY A 220 -10.00 7.73 2.01
CA GLY A 220 -9.72 7.19 0.69
C GLY A 220 -10.66 6.06 0.27
N CYS A 221 -11.34 5.42 1.24
CA CYS A 221 -12.38 4.42 1.00
C CYS A 221 -13.77 5.02 0.75
N ASN A 222 -13.98 6.31 1.01
CA ASN A 222 -15.28 6.94 0.81
C ASN A 222 -15.60 7.07 -0.69
N ILE A 223 -16.63 6.37 -1.14
CA ILE A 223 -17.03 6.31 -2.57
C ILE A 223 -17.64 7.63 -3.09
N GLU A 224 -18.08 8.52 -2.22
CA GLU A 224 -18.56 9.86 -2.61
C GLU A 224 -17.39 10.78 -3.01
N TRP A 225 -16.22 10.58 -2.40
CA TRP A 225 -15.03 11.39 -2.66
C TRP A 225 -14.05 10.70 -3.60
N PHE A 226 -13.99 9.38 -3.56
CA PHE A 226 -13.14 8.54 -4.39
C PHE A 226 -14.02 7.50 -5.07
N ALA A 227 -14.56 7.86 -6.23
CA ALA A 227 -15.44 6.98 -6.99
C ALA A 227 -14.73 5.66 -7.31
N VAL A 228 -15.49 4.56 -7.25
CA VAL A 228 -14.98 3.27 -7.73
C VAL A 228 -14.75 3.39 -9.23
N GLY A 229 -13.49 3.34 -9.63
CA GLY A 229 -13.06 3.44 -11.01
C GLY A 229 -13.05 2.08 -11.69
N GLU A 230 -12.55 2.08 -12.92
CA GLU A 230 -12.24 0.84 -13.62
C GLU A 230 -10.96 0.20 -13.04
N ARG A 231 -10.82 -1.11 -13.28
CA ARG A 231 -9.52 -1.77 -13.12
C ARG A 231 -8.52 -1.18 -14.13
N HIS A 232 -7.28 -1.17 -13.80
CA HIS A 232 -6.23 -0.58 -14.65
C HIS A 232 -6.09 -1.30 -15.97
#